data_9d9349029961d3a686bff0a0b1fcfbdb
#
_entry.id   9d9349029961d3a686bff0a0b1fcfbdb
#
_cell.length_a   1.000
_cell.length_b   1.000
_cell.length_c   1.000
_cell.angle_alpha   90.00
_cell.angle_beta   90.00
_cell.angle_gamma   90.00
#
_symmetry.space_group_name_H-M   'P 1'
#
loop_
_entity.id
_entity.type
_entity.pdbx_description
1 polymer ?
#
loop_
_entity_poly.entity_id
_entity_poly.type
_entity_poly.pdbx_seq_one_letter_code
_entity_poly.pdbx_strand_id
1 'polypeptide(L)'
;ESELPFVRGGDAARVKEMLDREGYVIAAEYEEETGKYAALSEKKLEELKGLCDVMLVEADGAKHHPVKVPEVWEPVIPACADIVISVIGLDCLGQPINQSAYRMERTSEFLKKGLEAPITEDDLIKIATSICGLFKDVEERIYRVYLNKSDVLT
;
A
#
# COMPACT_ATOMS: atom_id res chain seq x y z
N GLU A 1 15.40 -18.88 -13.96
CA GLU A 1 14.52 -18.00 -13.15
C GLU A 1 13.28 -17.79 -14.00
N SER A 2 12.11 -18.23 -13.54
CA SER A 2 10.85 -17.95 -14.23
C SER A 2 10.55 -16.47 -14.06
N GLU A 3 10.47 -15.73 -15.15
CA GLU A 3 9.96 -14.36 -15.09
C GLU A 3 8.53 -14.39 -14.56
N LEU A 4 8.22 -13.48 -13.63
CA LEU A 4 6.86 -13.33 -13.11
C LEU A 4 5.92 -12.97 -14.28
N PRO A 5 4.71 -13.55 -14.34
CA PRO A 5 3.75 -13.22 -15.38
C PRO A 5 3.34 -11.75 -15.26
N PHE A 6 3.81 -10.95 -16.23
CA PHE A 6 3.64 -9.51 -16.24
C PHE A 6 3.01 -9.04 -17.56
N VAL A 7 2.01 -8.15 -17.45
CA VAL A 7 1.35 -7.50 -18.59
C VAL A 7 1.46 -5.98 -18.45
N ARG A 8 2.25 -5.39 -19.36
CA ARG A 8 2.38 -3.94 -19.45
C ARG A 8 1.07 -3.32 -19.96
N GLY A 9 0.65 -2.21 -19.33
CA GLY A 9 -0.54 -1.45 -19.73
C GLY A 9 -1.87 -2.15 -19.44
N GLY A 10 -1.83 -3.33 -18.81
CA GLY A 10 -3.05 -4.05 -18.43
C GLY A 10 -3.94 -4.42 -19.61
N ASP A 11 -3.38 -4.86 -20.75
CA ASP A 11 -4.17 -5.37 -21.87
C ASP A 11 -5.05 -6.54 -21.40
N ALA A 12 -6.37 -6.39 -21.50
CA ALA A 12 -7.33 -7.32 -20.92
C ALA A 12 -7.26 -8.73 -21.51
N ALA A 13 -7.00 -8.86 -22.82
CA ALA A 13 -6.89 -10.16 -23.47
C ALA A 13 -5.65 -10.92 -22.98
N ARG A 14 -4.53 -10.22 -22.84
CA ARG A 14 -3.26 -10.79 -22.33
C ARG A 14 -3.36 -11.11 -20.84
N VAL A 15 -4.02 -10.23 -20.05
CA VAL A 15 -4.27 -10.49 -18.62
C VAL A 15 -5.09 -11.76 -18.48
N LYS A 16 -6.17 -11.91 -19.24
CA LYS A 16 -7.00 -13.12 -19.22
C LYS A 16 -6.21 -14.37 -19.59
N GLU A 17 -5.44 -14.32 -20.68
CA GLU A 17 -4.59 -15.43 -21.10
C GLU A 17 -3.61 -15.86 -19.99
N MET A 18 -2.97 -14.87 -19.33
CA MET A 18 -2.04 -15.15 -18.24
C MET A 18 -2.74 -15.74 -17.02
N LEU A 19 -3.92 -15.20 -16.65
CA LEU A 19 -4.70 -15.75 -15.54
C LEU A 19 -5.12 -17.20 -15.81
N ASP A 20 -5.59 -17.50 -17.02
CA ASP A 20 -6.01 -18.85 -17.41
C ASP A 20 -4.84 -19.85 -17.40
N ARG A 21 -3.61 -19.40 -17.67
CA ARG A 21 -2.41 -20.22 -17.72
C ARG A 21 -1.69 -20.37 -16.39
N GLU A 22 -1.50 -19.25 -15.67
CA GLU A 22 -0.63 -19.18 -14.49
C GLU A 22 -1.42 -19.06 -13.17
N GLY A 23 -2.72 -18.73 -13.25
CA GLY A 23 -3.57 -18.48 -12.09
C GLY A 23 -3.37 -17.10 -11.45
N TYR A 24 -2.35 -16.35 -11.86
CA TYR A 24 -2.10 -14.97 -11.41
C TYR A 24 -1.34 -14.17 -12.46
N VAL A 25 -1.40 -12.83 -12.36
CA VAL A 25 -0.67 -11.93 -13.26
C VAL A 25 -0.40 -10.59 -12.55
N ILE A 26 0.72 -9.97 -12.86
CA ILE A 26 1.03 -8.60 -12.47
C ILE A 26 0.74 -7.69 -13.66
N ALA A 27 0.01 -6.60 -13.43
CA ALA A 27 -0.29 -5.61 -14.45
C ALA A 27 0.03 -4.19 -13.96
N ALA A 28 0.78 -3.42 -14.76
CA ALA A 28 1.12 -2.04 -14.45
C ALA A 28 1.45 -1.28 -15.74
N GLU A 29 1.35 0.05 -15.71
CA GLU A 29 2.00 0.91 -16.71
C GLU A 29 3.52 0.89 -16.48
N TYR A 30 4.26 1.24 -17.52
CA TYR A 30 5.71 1.40 -17.43
C TYR A 30 6.11 2.72 -18.05
N GLU A 31 6.73 3.57 -17.26
CA GLU A 31 7.24 4.87 -17.69
C GLU A 31 8.69 4.71 -18.16
N GLU A 32 8.94 4.78 -19.46
CA GLU A 32 10.29 4.62 -20.01
C GLU A 32 11.26 5.72 -19.58
N GLU A 33 10.76 6.94 -19.37
CA GLU A 33 11.57 8.08 -18.94
C GLU A 33 12.14 7.91 -17.52
N THR A 34 11.38 7.32 -16.62
CA THR A 34 11.77 7.12 -15.23
C THR A 34 12.26 5.71 -14.92
N GLY A 35 12.00 4.75 -15.82
CA GLY A 35 12.26 3.33 -15.60
C GLY A 35 11.39 2.71 -14.51
N LYS A 36 10.24 3.30 -14.20
CA LYS A 36 9.36 2.88 -13.08
C LYS A 36 8.03 2.32 -13.57
N TYR A 37 7.47 1.47 -12.75
CA TYR A 37 6.08 1.06 -12.89
C TYR A 37 5.16 2.13 -12.30
N ALA A 38 4.03 2.34 -12.98
CA ALA A 38 3.00 3.28 -12.60
C ALA A 38 1.64 2.58 -12.49
N ALA A 39 0.70 3.24 -11.81
CA ALA A 39 -0.65 2.75 -11.65
C ALA A 39 -1.39 2.67 -13.00
N LEU A 40 -2.26 1.67 -13.15
CA LEU A 40 -3.25 1.62 -14.20
C LEU A 40 -4.34 2.68 -13.97
N SER A 41 -4.99 3.13 -15.04
CA SER A 41 -6.13 4.06 -14.91
C SER A 41 -7.32 3.39 -14.22
N GLU A 42 -8.18 4.17 -13.56
CA GLU A 42 -9.44 3.69 -12.94
C GLU A 42 -10.28 2.84 -13.91
N LYS A 43 -10.47 3.32 -15.13
CA LYS A 43 -11.19 2.58 -16.17
C LYS A 43 -10.59 1.22 -16.45
N LYS A 44 -9.26 1.14 -16.44
CA LYS A 44 -8.54 -0.12 -16.68
C LYS A 44 -8.68 -1.06 -15.48
N LEU A 45 -8.62 -0.54 -14.26
CA LEU A 45 -8.83 -1.34 -13.06
C LEU A 45 -10.24 -1.93 -13.01
N GLU A 46 -11.28 -1.16 -13.38
CA GLU A 46 -12.65 -1.65 -13.48
C GLU A 46 -12.80 -2.77 -14.54
N GLU A 47 -12.15 -2.59 -15.71
CA GLU A 47 -12.15 -3.63 -16.75
C GLU A 47 -11.51 -4.93 -16.27
N LEU A 48 -10.34 -4.83 -15.62
CA LEU A 48 -9.59 -5.99 -15.14
C LEU A 48 -10.26 -6.67 -13.93
N LYS A 49 -10.96 -5.92 -13.07
CA LYS A 49 -11.71 -6.48 -11.93
C LYS A 49 -12.70 -7.56 -12.37
N GLY A 50 -13.30 -7.42 -13.55
CA GLY A 50 -14.22 -8.41 -14.12
C GLY A 50 -13.57 -9.71 -14.62
N LEU A 51 -12.24 -9.78 -14.66
CA LEU A 51 -11.49 -10.92 -15.20
C LEU A 51 -10.90 -11.84 -14.12
N CYS A 52 -10.89 -11.43 -12.86
CA CYS A 52 -10.23 -12.16 -11.77
C CYS A 52 -11.14 -12.25 -10.53
N ASP A 53 -10.89 -13.24 -9.69
CA ASP A 53 -11.60 -13.41 -8.42
C ASP A 53 -11.14 -12.41 -7.36
N VAL A 54 -9.84 -12.05 -7.39
CA VAL A 54 -9.20 -11.12 -6.46
C VAL A 54 -8.24 -10.21 -7.23
N MET A 55 -8.36 -8.91 -7.00
CA MET A 55 -7.42 -7.90 -7.52
C MET A 55 -6.78 -7.17 -6.34
N LEU A 56 -5.45 -7.21 -6.25
CA LEU A 56 -4.67 -6.47 -5.27
C LEU A 56 -4.07 -5.22 -5.94
N VAL A 57 -4.29 -4.05 -5.34
CA VAL A 57 -3.75 -2.79 -5.85
C VAL A 57 -2.90 -2.13 -4.75
N GLU A 58 -1.66 -1.78 -5.07
CA GLU A 58 -0.83 -0.95 -4.20
C GLU A 58 -1.28 0.51 -4.34
N ALA A 59 -2.05 1.00 -3.37
CA ALA A 59 -2.56 2.37 -3.33
C ALA A 59 -1.56 3.37 -2.72
N ASP A 60 -0.60 2.89 -1.93
CA ASP A 60 0.33 3.72 -1.20
C ASP A 60 1.59 2.95 -0.74
N GLY A 61 2.73 3.24 -1.33
CA GLY A 61 4.01 2.63 -0.96
C GLY A 61 4.73 3.35 0.17
N ALA A 62 5.47 2.62 1.00
CA ALA A 62 6.27 3.14 2.11
C ALA A 62 7.79 3.01 1.92
N LYS A 63 8.27 2.71 0.72
CA LYS A 63 9.71 2.52 0.39
C LYS A 63 10.45 1.63 1.39
N HIS A 64 9.85 0.48 1.70
CA HIS A 64 10.37 -0.52 2.64
C HIS A 64 10.42 -0.09 4.11
N HIS A 65 9.89 1.08 4.47
CA HIS A 65 9.75 1.46 5.88
C HIS A 65 8.52 0.77 6.50
N PRO A 66 8.59 0.39 7.79
CA PRO A 66 7.52 -0.33 8.46
C PRO A 66 6.26 0.49 8.70
N VAL A 67 6.37 1.81 8.72
CA VAL A 67 5.24 2.70 8.99
C VAL A 67 5.35 4.01 8.22
N LYS A 68 4.21 4.63 7.90
CA LYS A 68 4.13 6.01 7.40
C LYS A 68 2.81 6.67 7.80
N VAL A 69 2.80 7.99 7.76
CA VAL A 69 1.58 8.80 7.73
C VAL A 69 1.42 9.33 6.30
N PRO A 70 0.30 9.06 5.62
CA PRO A 70 0.10 9.45 4.23
C PRO A 70 0.06 10.96 4.05
N GLU A 71 0.47 11.42 2.88
CA GLU A 71 0.34 12.81 2.46
C GLU A 71 -1.10 13.14 2.05
N VAL A 72 -1.33 14.43 1.77
CA VAL A 72 -2.67 14.90 1.38
C VAL A 72 -3.18 14.27 0.08
N TRP A 73 -2.28 13.87 -0.82
CA TRP A 73 -2.55 13.20 -2.10
C TRP A 73 -2.47 11.67 -2.01
N GLU A 74 -2.22 11.10 -0.84
CA GLU A 74 -2.14 9.66 -0.57
C GLU A 74 -3.23 9.27 0.45
N PRO A 75 -3.69 8.02 0.44
CA PRO A 75 -3.50 6.99 -0.57
C PRO A 75 -4.33 7.25 -1.84
N VAL A 76 -3.96 6.61 -2.96
CA VAL A 76 -4.77 6.60 -4.18
C VAL A 76 -5.57 5.29 -4.20
N ILE A 77 -6.69 5.27 -3.50
CA ILE A 77 -7.56 4.11 -3.41
C ILE A 77 -8.47 4.07 -4.64
N PRO A 78 -8.43 3.01 -5.47
CA PRO A 78 -9.33 2.90 -6.62
C PRO A 78 -10.80 2.95 -6.21
N ALA A 79 -11.64 3.62 -7.03
CA ALA A 79 -13.06 3.71 -6.78
C ALA A 79 -13.71 2.31 -6.70
N CYS A 80 -13.22 1.36 -7.48
CA CYS A 80 -13.69 -0.03 -7.50
C CYS A 80 -13.20 -0.91 -6.34
N ALA A 81 -12.42 -0.38 -5.40
CA ALA A 81 -11.94 -1.16 -4.25
C ALA A 81 -13.08 -1.46 -3.27
N ASP A 82 -13.19 -2.70 -2.83
CA ASP A 82 -14.19 -3.15 -1.85
C ASP A 82 -13.61 -3.16 -0.43
N ILE A 83 -12.30 -3.43 -0.32
CA ILE A 83 -11.58 -3.58 0.94
C ILE A 83 -10.30 -2.75 0.90
N VAL A 84 -10.01 -2.05 1.98
CA VAL A 84 -8.75 -1.35 2.19
C VAL A 84 -7.99 -2.07 3.31
N ILE A 85 -6.75 -2.46 3.01
CA ILE A 85 -5.87 -3.12 3.98
C ILE A 85 -4.65 -2.23 4.19
N SER A 86 -4.49 -1.71 5.41
CA SER A 86 -3.28 -1.02 5.81
C SER A 86 -2.30 -1.98 6.46
N VAL A 87 -1.05 -1.95 6.03
CA VAL A 87 0.01 -2.83 6.54
C VAL A 87 0.97 -2.02 7.40
N ILE A 88 1.21 -2.46 8.62
CA ILE A 88 2.17 -1.86 9.56
C ILE A 88 3.16 -2.93 9.96
N GLY A 89 4.46 -2.66 9.80
CA GLY A 89 5.52 -3.53 10.31
C GLY A 89 5.77 -3.26 11.79
N LEU A 90 5.60 -4.28 12.63
CA LEU A 90 5.80 -4.17 14.09
C LEU A 90 7.27 -3.95 14.49
N ASP A 91 8.21 -4.14 13.56
CA ASP A 91 9.62 -3.81 13.72
C ASP A 91 9.92 -2.31 13.96
N CYS A 92 8.91 -1.45 13.83
CA CYS A 92 9.03 -0.04 14.23
C CYS A 92 8.81 0.22 15.72
N LEU A 93 8.21 -0.72 16.47
CA LEU A 93 7.91 -0.51 17.89
C LEU A 93 9.20 -0.30 18.70
N GLY A 94 9.23 0.76 19.51
CA GLY A 94 10.39 1.15 20.29
C GLY A 94 11.52 1.81 19.49
N GLN A 95 11.42 1.86 18.15
CA GLN A 95 12.42 2.48 17.31
C GLN A 95 12.12 3.98 17.11
N PRO A 96 13.14 4.82 16.93
CA PRO A 96 12.96 6.25 16.63
C PRO A 96 12.20 6.47 15.32
N ILE A 97 11.39 7.54 15.27
CA ILE A 97 10.62 7.92 14.08
C ILE A 97 11.51 8.07 12.85
N ASN A 98 12.68 8.72 12.98
CA ASN A 98 13.62 8.95 11.88
C ASN A 98 14.26 7.68 11.30
N GLN A 99 14.20 6.55 12.01
CA GLN A 99 14.73 5.26 11.54
C GLN A 99 13.63 4.34 10.97
N SER A 100 12.39 4.56 11.36
CA SER A 100 11.29 3.63 11.08
C SER A 100 10.25 4.17 10.14
N ALA A 101 10.02 5.49 10.14
CA ALA A 101 8.92 6.05 9.36
C ALA A 101 9.38 6.56 7.99
N TYR A 102 8.71 6.14 6.93
CA TYR A 102 8.78 6.87 5.68
C TYR A 102 8.11 8.23 5.86
N ARG A 103 8.73 9.32 5.35
CA ARG A 103 8.30 10.71 5.59
C ARG A 103 8.28 11.02 7.09
N MET A 104 9.43 10.85 7.71
CA MET A 104 9.62 10.98 9.16
C MET A 104 9.14 12.33 9.72
N GLU A 105 9.29 13.44 8.97
CA GLU A 105 8.82 14.78 9.38
C GLU A 105 7.28 14.79 9.46
N ARG A 106 6.60 14.22 8.48
CA ARG A 106 5.15 14.11 8.46
C ARG A 106 4.63 13.27 9.62
N THR A 107 5.30 12.15 9.91
CA THR A 107 4.96 11.27 11.04
C THR A 107 5.20 11.96 12.37
N SER A 108 6.33 12.66 12.52
CA SER A 108 6.69 13.47 13.70
C SER A 108 5.63 14.56 13.98
N GLU A 109 5.25 15.32 12.96
CA GLU A 109 4.20 16.35 13.06
C GLU A 109 2.84 15.75 13.47
N PHE A 110 2.43 14.67 12.82
CA PHE A 110 1.16 13.99 13.10
C PHE A 110 1.10 13.44 14.54
N LEU A 111 2.18 12.84 15.01
CA LEU A 111 2.28 12.29 16.36
C LEU A 111 2.56 13.37 17.41
N LYS A 112 3.01 14.55 17.00
CA LYS A 112 3.50 15.65 17.88
C LYS A 112 4.67 15.18 18.76
N LYS A 113 5.60 14.45 18.16
CA LYS A 113 6.81 13.90 18.80
C LYS A 113 8.06 14.33 18.04
N GLY A 114 9.18 14.42 18.73
CA GLY A 114 10.48 14.65 18.07
C GLY A 114 10.89 13.44 17.21
N LEU A 115 11.76 13.67 16.22
CA LEU A 115 12.23 12.62 15.29
C LEU A 115 12.95 11.45 16.00
N GLU A 116 13.61 11.71 17.11
CA GLU A 116 14.30 10.70 17.93
C GLU A 116 13.39 9.97 18.91
N ALA A 117 12.12 10.38 19.01
CA ALA A 117 11.19 9.75 19.93
C ALA A 117 10.80 8.35 19.43
N PRO A 118 10.70 7.36 20.34
CA PRO A 118 10.30 6.02 19.96
C PRO A 118 8.82 5.96 19.55
N ILE A 119 8.53 5.12 18.57
CA ILE A 119 7.18 4.77 18.17
C ILE A 119 6.60 3.82 19.21
N THR A 120 5.42 4.14 19.71
CA THR A 120 4.70 3.34 20.71
C THR A 120 3.48 2.64 20.10
N GLU A 121 2.88 1.72 20.84
CA GLU A 121 1.62 1.05 20.47
C GLU A 121 0.49 2.07 20.27
N ASP A 122 0.37 3.06 21.15
CA ASP A 122 -0.63 4.13 21.03
C ASP A 122 -0.43 4.97 19.76
N ASP A 123 0.82 5.19 19.34
CA ASP A 123 1.12 5.84 18.08
C ASP A 123 0.63 5.02 16.88
N LEU A 124 0.85 3.71 16.90
CA LEU A 124 0.36 2.83 15.83
C LEU A 124 -1.16 2.79 15.78
N ILE A 125 -1.83 2.74 16.92
CA ILE A 125 -3.29 2.82 17.00
C ILE A 125 -3.76 4.15 16.39
N LYS A 126 -3.14 5.26 16.77
CA LYS A 126 -3.47 6.59 16.24
C LYS A 126 -3.24 6.68 14.73
N ILE A 127 -2.12 6.17 14.22
CA ILE A 127 -1.81 6.13 12.79
C ILE A 127 -2.85 5.28 12.04
N ALA A 128 -3.18 4.10 12.58
CA ALA A 128 -4.08 3.16 11.92
C ALA A 128 -5.53 3.64 11.86
N THR A 129 -6.00 4.38 12.88
CA THR A 129 -7.43 4.70 13.05
C THR A 129 -7.81 6.14 12.71
N SER A 130 -6.83 7.02 12.50
CA SER A 130 -7.10 8.43 12.20
C SER A 130 -7.48 8.64 10.74
N ILE A 131 -8.45 9.54 10.51
CA ILE A 131 -8.81 10.05 9.17
C ILE A 131 -7.69 10.89 8.52
N CYS A 132 -6.66 11.27 9.28
CA CYS A 132 -5.42 11.87 8.78
C CYS A 132 -4.25 10.88 8.77
N GLY A 133 -4.49 9.64 9.14
CA GLY A 133 -3.56 8.51 9.13
C GLY A 133 -3.96 7.49 8.06
N LEU A 134 -3.79 6.21 8.37
CA LEU A 134 -4.05 5.13 7.41
C LEU A 134 -5.54 4.87 7.15
N PHE A 135 -6.44 5.43 7.96
CA PHE A 135 -7.90 5.39 7.73
C PHE A 135 -8.38 6.49 6.77
N LYS A 136 -7.47 7.27 6.21
CA LYS A 136 -7.78 8.36 5.27
C LYS A 136 -8.39 7.80 3.98
N ASP A 137 -9.46 8.43 3.50
CA ASP A 137 -10.18 8.12 2.24
C ASP A 137 -10.72 6.67 2.14
N VAL A 138 -10.83 5.96 3.27
CA VAL A 138 -11.42 4.61 3.32
C VAL A 138 -12.91 4.65 2.99
N GLU A 139 -13.61 5.72 3.37
CA GLU A 139 -15.06 5.89 3.17
C GLU A 139 -15.88 4.73 3.76
N GLU A 140 -16.81 4.16 2.97
CA GLU A 140 -17.67 3.06 3.39
C GLU A 140 -17.08 1.66 3.12
N ARG A 141 -15.82 1.59 2.66
CA ARG A 141 -15.14 0.33 2.35
C ARG A 141 -14.83 -0.47 3.61
N ILE A 142 -14.73 -1.77 3.47
CA ILE A 142 -14.24 -2.62 4.55
C ILE A 142 -12.79 -2.26 4.85
N TYR A 143 -12.50 -1.85 6.09
CA TYR A 143 -11.14 -1.52 6.53
C TYR A 143 -10.54 -2.62 7.40
N ARG A 144 -9.30 -2.96 7.13
CA ARG A 144 -8.50 -3.90 7.93
C ARG A 144 -7.10 -3.35 8.15
N VAL A 145 -6.54 -3.64 9.32
CA VAL A 145 -5.13 -3.37 9.62
C VAL A 145 -4.42 -4.71 9.76
N TYR A 146 -3.36 -4.88 8.98
CA TYR A 146 -2.49 -6.05 9.05
C TYR A 146 -1.20 -5.68 9.76
N LEU A 147 -0.95 -6.29 10.92
CA LEU A 147 0.27 -6.12 11.69
C LEU A 147 1.28 -7.19 11.24
N ASN A 148 2.25 -6.75 10.44
CA ASN A 148 3.28 -7.61 9.86
C ASN A 148 4.49 -7.71 10.78
N LYS A 149 5.34 -8.73 10.58
CA LYS A 149 6.58 -8.96 11.32
C LYS A 149 6.37 -9.12 12.83
N SER A 150 5.30 -9.81 13.25
CA SER A 150 5.04 -10.09 14.66
C SER A 150 6.10 -11.01 15.30
N ASP A 151 6.85 -11.74 14.48
CA ASP A 151 7.97 -12.60 14.87
C ASP A 151 9.18 -11.84 15.46
N VAL A 152 9.28 -10.51 15.19
CA VAL A 152 10.38 -9.70 15.76
C VAL A 152 10.09 -9.19 17.18
N LEU A 153 8.91 -9.44 17.72
CA LEU A 153 8.51 -9.01 19.08
C LEU A 153 8.82 -10.03 20.17
N THR A 154 9.57 -11.08 19.87
CA THR A 154 9.95 -12.18 20.80
C THR A 154 11.22 -11.88 21.58
#